data_ae224400ed9661613e84baefc18ac64d
#
_entry.id   ae224400ed9661613e84baefc18ac64d
#
_cell.length_a   1.000
_cell.length_b   1.000
_cell.length_c   1.000
_cell.angle_alpha   90.00
_cell.angle_beta   90.00
_cell.angle_gamma   90.00
#
_symmetry.space_group_name_H-M   'P 1'
#
loop_
_entity.id
_entity.type
_entity.pdbx_description
1 polymer ?
#
loop_
_entity_poly.entity_id
_entity_poly.type
_entity_poly.pdbx_seq_one_letter_code
_entity_poly.pdbx_strand_id
1 'polypeptide(L)'
;MSKVKDKAIVSAAQASTAYSQIDSFSHLYDRGGNLTVNGKPSYTVDQAATQLLRDGAAYRDFDGNGKIDLTYTFLTSATQSTMNKHGISGFSQFNTQQKAQAALAMQSWADVANVTFTEKASGGDGHMTFGNYSSGQDGAAAFAYLPGTGAGYDGTSWYLTNNSYTPNKTPDLNNYGRQTLTHEIGHTLGLAHPGDYNAGNGNPTYNDATYGQDTRGYSLMSYWSESNTNQNFS
;
A
#
# COMPACT_ATOMS: atom_id res chain seq x y z
N MET A 1 42.65 -1.77 59.41
CA MET A 1 41.97 -2.88 58.75
C MET A 1 41.23 -2.33 57.51
N SER A 2 41.83 -2.48 56.35
CA SER A 2 41.27 -2.03 55.09
C SER A 2 40.33 -3.13 54.58
N LYS A 3 39.04 -2.81 54.40
CA LYS A 3 38.10 -3.71 53.73
C LYS A 3 38.29 -3.60 52.23
N VAL A 4 38.83 -4.66 51.63
CA VAL A 4 38.80 -4.84 50.18
C VAL A 4 37.35 -5.10 49.81
N LYS A 5 36.74 -4.19 48.99
CA LYS A 5 35.46 -4.44 48.38
C LYS A 5 35.67 -5.36 47.19
N ASP A 6 35.10 -6.55 47.23
CA ASP A 6 35.03 -7.45 46.09
C ASP A 6 34.32 -6.76 44.97
N LYS A 7 35.01 -6.49 43.87
CA LYS A 7 34.39 -6.16 42.58
C LYS A 7 33.64 -7.42 42.11
N ALA A 8 32.35 -7.31 41.95
CA ALA A 8 31.58 -8.35 41.27
C ALA A 8 32.22 -8.61 39.89
N ILE A 9 32.78 -9.78 39.73
CA ILE A 9 33.28 -10.27 38.45
C ILE A 9 32.04 -10.67 37.67
N VAL A 10 31.59 -9.81 36.76
CA VAL A 10 30.57 -10.20 35.75
C VAL A 10 31.20 -11.36 34.97
N SER A 11 30.58 -12.52 35.00
CA SER A 11 31.09 -13.69 34.28
C SER A 11 31.20 -13.38 32.78
N ALA A 12 32.24 -13.94 32.13
CA ALA A 12 32.46 -13.76 30.70
C ALA A 12 31.21 -14.16 29.86
N ALA A 13 30.41 -15.12 30.35
CA ALA A 13 29.15 -15.53 29.75
C ALA A 13 28.06 -14.44 29.85
N GLN A 14 27.98 -13.69 30.97
CA GLN A 14 27.02 -12.57 31.10
C GLN A 14 27.46 -11.37 30.26
N ALA A 15 28.74 -11.12 30.13
CA ALA A 15 29.29 -10.08 29.29
C ALA A 15 29.01 -10.40 27.81
N SER A 16 29.20 -11.65 27.35
CA SER A 16 28.91 -12.07 25.98
C SER A 16 27.44 -11.95 25.65
N THR A 17 26.50 -12.25 26.56
CA THR A 17 25.07 -12.09 26.37
C THR A 17 24.67 -10.61 26.24
N ALA A 18 25.25 -9.73 27.06
CA ALA A 18 24.98 -8.30 26.97
C ALA A 18 25.51 -7.70 25.66
N TYR A 19 26.69 -8.08 25.23
CA TYR A 19 27.26 -7.65 23.95
C TYR A 19 26.45 -8.17 22.77
N SER A 20 26.00 -9.42 22.76
CA SER A 20 25.16 -9.95 21.69
C SER A 20 23.78 -9.31 21.64
N GLN A 21 23.20 -8.89 22.77
CA GLN A 21 21.95 -8.13 22.81
C GLN A 21 22.13 -6.72 22.23
N ILE A 22 23.23 -6.04 22.58
CA ILE A 22 23.57 -4.72 22.02
C ILE A 22 23.82 -4.81 20.53
N ASP A 23 24.57 -5.80 20.09
CA ASP A 23 24.87 -6.08 18.69
C ASP A 23 23.57 -6.33 17.90
N SER A 24 22.73 -7.23 18.39
CA SER A 24 21.42 -7.52 17.78
C SER A 24 20.53 -6.28 17.70
N PHE A 25 20.54 -5.42 18.71
CA PHE A 25 19.78 -4.17 18.71
C PHE A 25 20.34 -3.16 17.71
N SER A 26 21.65 -3.03 17.60
CA SER A 26 22.31 -2.11 16.66
C SER A 26 22.03 -2.51 15.18
N HIS A 27 21.83 -3.80 14.92
CA HIS A 27 21.57 -4.35 13.59
C HIS A 27 20.08 -4.64 13.31
N LEU A 28 19.18 -4.26 14.23
CA LEU A 28 17.73 -4.56 14.12
C LEU A 28 17.09 -4.05 12.82
N TYR A 29 17.59 -2.94 12.30
CA TYR A 29 17.08 -2.28 11.10
C TYR A 29 17.98 -2.43 9.88
N ASP A 30 19.01 -3.26 9.95
CA ASP A 30 19.85 -3.54 8.79
C ASP A 30 19.03 -4.15 7.65
N ARG A 31 19.33 -3.74 6.43
CA ARG A 31 18.62 -4.13 5.23
C ARG A 31 19.58 -4.42 4.08
N GLY A 32 19.15 -5.30 3.17
CA GLY A 32 19.90 -5.58 1.94
C GLY A 32 21.08 -6.53 2.12
N GLY A 33 21.99 -6.52 1.15
CA GLY A 33 23.16 -7.41 1.12
C GLY A 33 22.76 -8.90 1.10
N ASN A 34 23.39 -9.68 1.95
CA ASN A 34 23.10 -11.12 2.13
C ASN A 34 22.10 -11.40 3.27
N LEU A 35 21.49 -10.37 3.83
CA LEU A 35 20.52 -10.52 4.91
C LEU A 35 19.23 -11.17 4.41
N THR A 36 18.61 -11.94 5.28
CA THR A 36 17.30 -12.57 5.02
C THR A 36 16.33 -12.27 6.16
N VAL A 37 15.05 -12.17 5.79
CA VAL A 37 13.93 -12.08 6.74
C VAL A 37 12.94 -13.18 6.36
N ASN A 38 12.65 -14.08 7.30
CA ASN A 38 11.79 -15.25 7.07
C ASN A 38 12.19 -16.10 5.85
N GLY A 39 13.51 -16.28 5.64
CA GLY A 39 14.04 -17.05 4.52
C GLY A 39 14.00 -16.35 3.16
N LYS A 40 13.54 -15.10 3.10
CA LYS A 40 13.50 -14.28 1.89
C LYS A 40 14.60 -13.22 1.89
N PRO A 41 15.07 -12.75 0.72
CA PRO A 41 16.03 -11.65 0.66
C PRO A 41 15.54 -10.43 1.45
N SER A 42 16.43 -9.77 2.18
CA SER A 42 16.14 -8.46 2.76
C SER A 42 16.40 -7.38 1.72
N TYR A 43 15.43 -6.50 1.48
CA TYR A 43 15.59 -5.38 0.55
C TYR A 43 15.90 -4.08 1.29
N THR A 44 16.80 -3.27 0.73
CA THR A 44 16.94 -1.87 1.11
C THR A 44 15.69 -1.08 0.70
N VAL A 45 15.55 0.14 1.21
CA VAL A 45 14.44 1.04 0.83
C VAL A 45 14.44 1.27 -0.69
N ASP A 46 15.60 1.51 -1.30
CA ASP A 46 15.71 1.74 -2.74
C ASP A 46 15.34 0.50 -3.57
N GLN A 47 15.73 -0.69 -3.12
CA GLN A 47 15.34 -1.95 -3.77
C GLN A 47 13.82 -2.16 -3.67
N ALA A 48 13.22 -1.91 -2.52
CA ALA A 48 11.77 -2.02 -2.32
C ALA A 48 11.01 -0.98 -3.17
N ALA A 49 11.48 0.27 -3.24
CA ALA A 49 10.91 1.31 -4.09
C ALA A 49 10.99 0.93 -5.58
N THR A 50 12.15 0.43 -6.04
CA THR A 50 12.31 -0.06 -7.42
C THR A 50 11.33 -1.21 -7.71
N GLN A 51 11.12 -2.10 -6.76
CA GLN A 51 10.17 -3.22 -6.91
C GLN A 51 8.71 -2.73 -7.05
N LEU A 52 8.32 -1.68 -6.32
CA LEU A 52 6.99 -1.07 -6.46
C LEU A 52 6.81 -0.35 -7.80
N LEU A 53 7.88 0.13 -8.41
CA LEU A 53 7.88 0.87 -9.67
C LEU A 53 8.22 0.00 -10.90
N ARG A 54 8.32 -1.33 -10.74
CA ARG A 54 8.83 -2.26 -11.77
C ARG A 54 8.06 -2.23 -13.09
N ASP A 55 6.77 -1.86 -13.06
CA ASP A 55 5.93 -1.83 -14.25
C ASP A 55 6.13 -0.55 -15.09
N GLY A 56 6.91 0.41 -14.59
CA GLY A 56 7.20 1.67 -15.28
C GLY A 56 5.97 2.55 -15.50
N ALA A 57 4.85 2.24 -14.83
CA ALA A 57 3.61 2.99 -14.93
C ALA A 57 3.74 4.33 -14.20
N ALA A 58 3.50 5.43 -14.88
CA ALA A 58 3.58 6.76 -14.29
C ALA A 58 2.79 7.78 -15.11
N TYR A 59 2.28 8.80 -14.45
CA TYR A 59 1.85 10.02 -15.13
C TYR A 59 3.06 10.84 -15.55
N ARG A 60 2.86 11.73 -16.51
CA ARG A 60 3.89 12.65 -17.01
C ARG A 60 3.46 14.07 -16.71
N ASP A 61 4.42 14.88 -16.33
CA ASP A 61 4.27 16.33 -16.24
C ASP A 61 4.23 16.91 -17.67
N PHE A 62 3.02 17.17 -18.17
CA PHE A 62 2.82 17.65 -19.54
C PHE A 62 3.01 19.15 -19.68
N ASP A 63 2.82 19.92 -18.63
CA ASP A 63 2.99 21.38 -18.66
C ASP A 63 4.38 21.85 -18.20
N GLY A 64 5.21 20.92 -17.69
CA GLY A 64 6.60 21.19 -17.31
C GLY A 64 6.74 22.00 -16.03
N ASN A 65 5.73 21.99 -15.16
CA ASN A 65 5.75 22.81 -13.93
C ASN A 65 6.49 22.12 -12.76
N GLY A 66 6.98 20.89 -12.99
CA GLY A 66 7.73 20.10 -12.02
C GLY A 66 6.86 19.34 -11.03
N LYS A 67 5.57 19.21 -11.29
CA LYS A 67 4.59 18.47 -10.48
C LYS A 67 3.77 17.56 -11.36
N ILE A 68 3.09 16.61 -10.75
CA ILE A 68 2.03 15.85 -11.39
C ILE A 68 0.68 16.38 -10.89
N ASP A 69 -0.03 17.09 -11.74
CA ASP A 69 -1.31 17.70 -11.42
C ASP A 69 -2.46 16.78 -11.84
N LEU A 70 -2.99 16.00 -10.90
CA LEU A 70 -4.10 15.07 -11.15
C LEU A 70 -5.45 15.71 -10.87
N THR A 71 -6.38 15.41 -11.74
CA THR A 71 -7.80 15.66 -11.47
C THR A 71 -8.50 14.37 -11.05
N TYR A 72 -9.61 14.47 -10.31
CA TYR A 72 -10.39 13.30 -9.95
C TYR A 72 -11.90 13.57 -9.91
N THR A 73 -12.68 12.50 -10.06
CA THR A 73 -14.14 12.54 -9.98
C THR A 73 -14.68 11.33 -9.25
N PHE A 74 -15.64 11.56 -8.36
CA PHE A 74 -16.49 10.51 -7.83
C PHE A 74 -17.63 10.24 -8.82
N LEU A 75 -17.68 9.02 -9.36
CA LEU A 75 -18.67 8.65 -10.36
C LEU A 75 -20.10 8.80 -9.81
N THR A 76 -20.96 9.46 -10.56
CA THR A 76 -22.40 9.59 -10.25
C THR A 76 -23.25 8.56 -10.96
N SER A 77 -22.71 7.92 -11.99
CA SER A 77 -23.32 6.80 -12.71
C SER A 77 -22.26 5.95 -13.39
N ALA A 78 -22.58 4.70 -13.67
CA ALA A 78 -21.80 3.83 -14.55
C ALA A 78 -22.75 3.05 -15.44
N THR A 79 -22.44 2.97 -16.74
CA THR A 79 -23.24 2.19 -17.68
C THR A 79 -23.00 0.69 -17.49
N GLN A 80 -23.94 -0.15 -17.91
CA GLN A 80 -23.74 -1.60 -17.88
C GLN A 80 -22.50 -2.02 -18.71
N SER A 81 -22.25 -1.34 -19.82
CA SER A 81 -21.05 -1.56 -20.63
C SER A 81 -19.76 -1.26 -19.86
N THR A 82 -19.73 -0.17 -19.10
CA THR A 82 -18.61 0.16 -18.22
C THR A 82 -18.44 -0.92 -17.15
N MET A 83 -19.51 -1.30 -16.47
CA MET A 83 -19.44 -2.33 -15.42
C MET A 83 -18.95 -3.68 -15.98
N ASN A 84 -19.48 -4.10 -17.13
CA ASN A 84 -19.06 -5.34 -17.80
C ASN A 84 -17.58 -5.31 -18.21
N LYS A 85 -17.09 -4.16 -18.67
CA LYS A 85 -15.68 -3.96 -19.02
C LYS A 85 -14.74 -4.26 -17.85
N HIS A 86 -15.18 -3.94 -16.63
CA HIS A 86 -14.41 -4.18 -15.39
C HIS A 86 -14.78 -5.51 -14.70
N GLY A 87 -15.66 -6.34 -15.27
CA GLY A 87 -16.09 -7.61 -14.67
C GLY A 87 -16.89 -7.45 -13.38
N ILE A 88 -17.58 -6.32 -13.19
CA ILE A 88 -18.31 -5.96 -11.97
C ILE A 88 -19.78 -5.62 -12.25
N SER A 89 -20.58 -5.56 -11.21
CA SER A 89 -21.99 -5.18 -11.28
C SER A 89 -22.47 -4.47 -10.01
N GLY A 90 -23.64 -3.83 -10.07
CA GLY A 90 -24.26 -3.17 -8.93
C GLY A 90 -23.52 -1.89 -8.53
N PHE A 91 -23.47 -0.93 -9.46
CA PHE A 91 -22.87 0.39 -9.20
C PHE A 91 -23.58 1.11 -8.06
N SER A 92 -22.79 1.78 -7.21
CA SER A 92 -23.28 2.84 -6.33
C SER A 92 -22.26 3.97 -6.20
N GLN A 93 -22.75 5.16 -5.89
CA GLN A 93 -21.90 6.33 -5.69
C GLN A 93 -21.14 6.25 -4.37
N PHE A 94 -20.00 6.92 -4.28
CA PHE A 94 -19.36 7.17 -3.00
C PHE A 94 -20.28 8.00 -2.10
N ASN A 95 -20.44 7.56 -0.86
CA ASN A 95 -21.12 8.33 0.18
C ASN A 95 -20.23 9.47 0.72
N THR A 96 -20.79 10.33 1.56
CA THR A 96 -20.06 11.49 2.12
C THR A 96 -18.82 11.07 2.89
N GLN A 97 -18.88 9.98 3.67
CA GLN A 97 -17.74 9.48 4.43
C GLN A 97 -16.63 8.95 3.51
N GLN A 98 -16.99 8.18 2.48
CA GLN A 98 -16.02 7.69 1.50
C GLN A 98 -15.30 8.85 0.79
N LYS A 99 -16.03 9.89 0.37
CA LYS A 99 -15.45 11.07 -0.27
C LYS A 99 -14.47 11.82 0.65
N ALA A 100 -14.85 12.03 1.91
CA ALA A 100 -13.98 12.68 2.88
C ALA A 100 -12.70 11.86 3.13
N GLN A 101 -12.82 10.54 3.28
CA GLN A 101 -11.67 9.68 3.51
C GLN A 101 -10.78 9.51 2.26
N ALA A 102 -11.36 9.54 1.06
CA ALA A 102 -10.58 9.55 -0.18
C ALA A 102 -9.76 10.84 -0.32
N ALA A 103 -10.33 12.00 0.02
CA ALA A 103 -9.59 13.27 0.03
C ALA A 103 -8.40 13.23 1.00
N LEU A 104 -8.59 12.69 2.21
CA LEU A 104 -7.51 12.51 3.18
C LEU A 104 -6.47 11.46 2.71
N ALA A 105 -6.89 10.41 1.99
CA ALA A 105 -5.98 9.44 1.40
C ALA A 105 -5.11 10.06 0.30
N MET A 106 -5.71 10.87 -0.59
CA MET A 106 -4.98 11.64 -1.60
C MET A 106 -4.00 12.63 -0.96
N GLN A 107 -4.42 13.32 0.11
CA GLN A 107 -3.53 14.21 0.86
C GLN A 107 -2.31 13.46 1.43
N SER A 108 -2.49 12.25 1.95
CA SER A 108 -1.37 11.44 2.45
C SER A 108 -0.32 11.14 1.37
N TRP A 109 -0.74 10.98 0.11
CA TRP A 109 0.19 10.84 -1.02
C TRP A 109 0.83 12.17 -1.42
N ALA A 110 0.07 13.27 -1.43
CA ALA A 110 0.59 14.61 -1.72
C ALA A 110 1.63 15.07 -0.69
N ASP A 111 1.53 14.60 0.56
CA ASP A 111 2.49 14.94 1.62
C ASP A 111 3.88 14.29 1.41
N VAL A 112 3.98 13.24 0.58
CA VAL A 112 5.23 12.48 0.37
C VAL A 112 5.69 12.44 -1.09
N ALA A 113 4.87 12.91 -2.03
CA ALA A 113 5.17 12.94 -3.46
C ALA A 113 4.82 14.30 -4.05
N ASN A 114 5.49 14.67 -5.13
CA ASN A 114 5.21 15.94 -5.80
C ASN A 114 3.99 15.82 -6.74
N VAL A 115 2.83 15.57 -6.16
CA VAL A 115 1.54 15.39 -6.83
C VAL A 115 0.48 16.27 -6.19
N THR A 116 -0.43 16.80 -6.99
CA THR A 116 -1.61 17.52 -6.53
C THR A 116 -2.89 16.84 -6.99
N PHE A 117 -3.98 17.02 -6.25
CA PHE A 117 -5.28 16.43 -6.57
C PHE A 117 -6.35 17.49 -6.56
N THR A 118 -7.08 17.62 -7.67
CA THR A 118 -8.18 18.59 -7.80
C THR A 118 -9.46 17.88 -8.24
N GLU A 119 -10.54 18.05 -7.48
CA GLU A 119 -11.84 17.51 -7.86
C GLU A 119 -12.38 18.28 -9.07
N LYS A 120 -12.38 17.63 -10.24
CA LYS A 120 -12.77 18.21 -11.52
C LYS A 120 -13.11 17.09 -12.50
N ALA A 121 -14.02 17.35 -13.43
CA ALA A 121 -14.49 16.33 -14.37
C ALA A 121 -13.42 15.76 -15.30
N SER A 122 -12.35 16.51 -15.58
CA SER A 122 -11.23 16.09 -16.43
C SER A 122 -10.10 17.13 -16.40
N GLY A 123 -8.97 16.80 -16.98
CA GLY A 123 -7.81 17.71 -17.16
C GLY A 123 -6.61 17.29 -16.30
N GLY A 124 -5.61 18.19 -16.24
CA GLY A 124 -4.34 17.91 -15.59
C GLY A 124 -3.49 16.90 -16.34
N ASP A 125 -2.45 16.40 -15.69
CA ASP A 125 -1.54 15.36 -16.22
C ASP A 125 -2.15 13.97 -16.23
N GLY A 126 -3.29 13.82 -15.57
CA GLY A 126 -4.08 12.60 -15.52
C GLY A 126 -5.40 12.79 -14.80
N HIS A 127 -6.26 11.77 -14.90
CA HIS A 127 -7.59 11.81 -14.30
C HIS A 127 -7.91 10.51 -13.58
N MET A 128 -8.39 10.63 -12.34
CA MET A 128 -8.75 9.50 -11.50
C MET A 128 -10.27 9.43 -11.32
N THR A 129 -10.83 8.23 -11.27
CA THR A 129 -12.25 8.03 -10.98
C THR A 129 -12.46 7.01 -9.87
N PHE A 130 -13.48 7.26 -9.05
CA PHE A 130 -13.84 6.44 -7.90
C PHE A 130 -15.28 5.98 -8.02
N GLY A 131 -15.52 4.67 -7.93
CA GLY A 131 -16.85 4.08 -7.95
C GLY A 131 -16.98 2.87 -7.04
N ASN A 132 -18.18 2.62 -6.55
CA ASN A 132 -18.49 1.39 -5.83
C ASN A 132 -19.10 0.34 -6.74
N TYR A 133 -18.93 -0.93 -6.41
CA TYR A 133 -19.62 -2.06 -6.98
C TYR A 133 -20.10 -3.02 -5.89
N SER A 134 -21.10 -3.86 -6.16
CA SER A 134 -21.63 -4.80 -5.18
C SER A 134 -21.27 -6.25 -5.44
N SER A 135 -20.83 -6.59 -6.67
CA SER A 135 -20.41 -7.93 -7.06
C SER A 135 -19.36 -7.88 -8.17
N GLY A 136 -18.35 -8.70 -8.07
CA GLY A 136 -17.27 -8.87 -9.04
C GLY A 136 -16.87 -10.33 -9.14
N GLN A 137 -16.18 -10.71 -10.24
CA GLN A 137 -15.80 -12.10 -10.53
C GLN A 137 -14.54 -12.53 -9.76
N ASP A 138 -13.64 -11.60 -9.47
CA ASP A 138 -12.29 -11.91 -8.94
C ASP A 138 -12.23 -11.96 -7.41
N GLY A 139 -13.37 -11.72 -6.72
CA GLY A 139 -13.41 -11.71 -5.26
C GLY A 139 -12.65 -10.57 -4.58
N ALA A 140 -12.14 -9.60 -5.35
CA ALA A 140 -11.40 -8.47 -4.82
C ALA A 140 -12.28 -7.57 -3.96
N ALA A 141 -11.74 -7.09 -2.85
CA ALA A 141 -12.40 -6.09 -2.00
C ALA A 141 -12.37 -4.69 -2.64
N ALA A 142 -11.35 -4.41 -3.43
CA ALA A 142 -11.19 -3.24 -4.27
C ALA A 142 -10.16 -3.55 -5.35
N PHE A 143 -10.09 -2.72 -6.37
CA PHE A 143 -9.03 -2.76 -7.38
C PHE A 143 -8.90 -1.42 -8.07
N ALA A 144 -7.70 -1.16 -8.61
CA ALA A 144 -7.41 0.01 -9.41
C ALA A 144 -6.50 -0.35 -10.59
N TYR A 145 -6.45 0.53 -11.56
CA TYR A 145 -5.59 0.36 -12.74
C TYR A 145 -4.43 1.35 -12.71
N LEU A 146 -3.26 0.83 -13.04
CA LEU A 146 -2.06 1.63 -13.18
C LEU A 146 -2.19 2.62 -14.35
N PRO A 147 -1.51 3.78 -14.31
CA PRO A 147 -1.37 4.66 -15.46
C PRO A 147 -0.82 3.92 -16.69
N GLY A 148 -1.34 4.22 -17.89
CA GLY A 148 -0.91 3.58 -19.13
C GLY A 148 -1.58 2.24 -19.44
N THR A 149 -2.51 1.76 -18.63
CA THR A 149 -3.29 0.54 -18.90
C THR A 149 -4.19 0.70 -20.12
N GLY A 150 -4.61 1.92 -20.43
CA GLY A 150 -5.36 2.26 -21.63
C GLY A 150 -6.72 2.90 -21.39
N ALA A 151 -7.31 3.43 -22.43
CA ALA A 151 -8.52 4.23 -22.38
C ALA A 151 -9.68 3.55 -21.64
N GLY A 152 -10.20 4.23 -20.62
CA GLY A 152 -11.30 3.79 -19.76
C GLY A 152 -10.89 2.78 -18.69
N TYR A 153 -9.58 2.60 -18.46
CA TYR A 153 -8.99 1.90 -17.33
C TYR A 153 -8.11 2.84 -16.50
N ASP A 154 -7.27 3.64 -17.18
CA ASP A 154 -6.30 4.54 -16.54
C ASP A 154 -6.93 5.35 -15.40
N GLY A 155 -6.30 5.29 -14.23
CA GLY A 155 -6.71 6.04 -13.06
C GLY A 155 -8.06 5.65 -12.46
N THR A 156 -8.73 4.57 -12.95
CA THR A 156 -10.00 4.13 -12.37
C THR A 156 -9.77 3.23 -11.17
N SER A 157 -10.58 3.43 -10.13
CA SER A 157 -10.59 2.59 -8.93
C SER A 157 -12.01 2.23 -8.51
N TRP A 158 -12.18 0.98 -8.07
CA TRP A 158 -13.47 0.38 -7.75
C TRP A 158 -13.44 -0.30 -6.39
N TYR A 159 -14.51 -0.11 -5.60
CA TYR A 159 -14.58 -0.52 -4.20
C TYR A 159 -15.82 -1.38 -3.96
N LEU A 160 -15.62 -2.58 -3.43
CA LEU A 160 -16.71 -3.48 -3.10
C LEU A 160 -17.49 -2.93 -1.90
N THR A 161 -18.81 -2.76 -2.09
CA THR A 161 -19.73 -2.33 -1.04
C THR A 161 -21.00 -3.14 -1.12
N ASN A 162 -21.10 -4.19 -0.31
CA ASN A 162 -22.32 -5.00 -0.20
C ASN A 162 -22.59 -5.35 1.27
N ASN A 163 -23.62 -6.16 1.54
CA ASN A 163 -23.99 -6.52 2.90
C ASN A 163 -23.00 -7.49 3.58
N SER A 164 -22.22 -8.22 2.79
CA SER A 164 -21.22 -9.17 3.30
C SER A 164 -19.84 -8.52 3.48
N TYR A 165 -19.60 -7.36 2.86
CA TYR A 165 -18.34 -6.63 2.95
C TYR A 165 -18.60 -5.13 3.12
N THR A 166 -18.47 -4.65 4.34
CA THR A 166 -18.80 -3.27 4.70
C THR A 166 -17.61 -2.32 4.93
N PRO A 167 -16.34 -2.74 5.04
CA PRO A 167 -15.23 -1.83 5.36
C PRO A 167 -15.13 -0.65 4.39
N ASN A 168 -15.29 -0.88 3.09
CA ASN A 168 -15.21 0.19 2.09
C ASN A 168 -16.40 1.16 2.14
N LYS A 169 -17.52 0.76 2.74
CA LYS A 169 -18.71 1.61 2.88
C LYS A 169 -18.56 2.67 3.97
N THR A 170 -17.77 2.34 5.00
CA THR A 170 -17.53 3.20 6.16
C THR A 170 -16.04 3.32 6.46
N PRO A 171 -15.22 3.78 5.48
CA PRO A 171 -13.80 3.98 5.72
C PRO A 171 -13.60 5.04 6.81
N ASP A 172 -12.65 4.80 7.71
CA ASP A 172 -12.34 5.73 8.80
C ASP A 172 -10.88 5.55 9.22
N LEU A 173 -10.37 6.48 10.03
CA LEU A 173 -9.03 6.37 10.62
C LEU A 173 -8.90 5.02 11.34
N ASN A 174 -7.78 4.34 11.12
CA ASN A 174 -7.46 3.03 11.72
C ASN A 174 -8.38 1.88 11.32
N ASN A 175 -9.13 1.98 10.22
CA ASN A 175 -9.87 0.85 9.70
C ASN A 175 -9.41 0.41 8.30
N TYR A 176 -9.75 -0.83 7.95
CA TYR A 176 -9.33 -1.46 6.69
C TYR A 176 -9.85 -0.70 5.45
N GLY A 177 -11.02 -0.06 5.52
CA GLY A 177 -11.58 0.71 4.41
C GLY A 177 -10.73 1.95 4.07
N ARG A 178 -10.18 2.65 5.08
CA ARG A 178 -9.24 3.75 4.84
C ARG A 178 -7.91 3.25 4.27
N GLN A 179 -7.39 2.14 4.79
CA GLN A 179 -6.20 1.50 4.25
C GLN A 179 -6.39 1.13 2.78
N THR A 180 -7.53 0.50 2.44
CA THR A 180 -7.90 0.13 1.07
C THR A 180 -7.94 1.36 0.15
N LEU A 181 -8.60 2.46 0.55
CA LEU A 181 -8.61 3.70 -0.23
C LEU A 181 -7.20 4.20 -0.55
N THR A 182 -6.32 4.24 0.45
CA THR A 182 -4.96 4.73 0.28
C THR A 182 -4.13 3.78 -0.61
N HIS A 183 -4.34 2.47 -0.48
CA HIS A 183 -3.72 1.43 -1.31
C HIS A 183 -4.12 1.56 -2.79
N GLU A 184 -5.41 1.63 -3.08
CA GLU A 184 -5.88 1.73 -4.47
C GLU A 184 -5.46 3.05 -5.13
N ILE A 185 -5.41 4.16 -4.38
CA ILE A 185 -4.82 5.40 -4.87
C ILE A 185 -3.34 5.21 -5.20
N GLY A 186 -2.57 4.45 -4.42
CA GLY A 186 -1.19 4.08 -4.75
C GLY A 186 -1.08 3.39 -6.11
N HIS A 187 -1.99 2.46 -6.44
CA HIS A 187 -2.05 1.85 -7.77
C HIS A 187 -2.35 2.88 -8.87
N THR A 188 -3.32 3.76 -8.65
CA THR A 188 -3.60 4.82 -9.65
C THR A 188 -2.44 5.79 -9.83
N LEU A 189 -1.49 5.87 -8.90
CA LEU A 189 -0.24 6.64 -9.01
C LEU A 189 0.90 5.85 -9.68
N GLY A 190 0.72 4.56 -9.97
CA GLY A 190 1.70 3.74 -10.67
C GLY A 190 2.44 2.73 -9.79
N LEU A 191 2.06 2.57 -8.53
CA LEU A 191 2.70 1.61 -7.63
C LEU A 191 2.10 0.20 -7.82
N ALA A 192 2.92 -0.79 -8.07
CA ALA A 192 2.56 -2.20 -8.06
C ALA A 192 2.57 -2.76 -6.62
N HIS A 193 2.07 -3.99 -6.44
CA HIS A 193 2.33 -4.72 -5.19
C HIS A 193 3.83 -5.02 -5.05
N PRO A 194 4.36 -5.16 -3.81
CA PRO A 194 5.77 -5.52 -3.61
C PRO A 194 6.18 -6.87 -4.22
N GLY A 195 5.25 -7.82 -4.31
CA GLY A 195 5.42 -9.12 -4.96
C GLY A 195 4.54 -9.26 -6.20
N ASP A 196 4.69 -10.36 -6.92
CA ASP A 196 3.88 -10.70 -8.10
C ASP A 196 2.63 -11.48 -7.70
N TYR A 197 1.73 -10.82 -7.01
CA TYR A 197 0.46 -11.37 -6.52
C TYR A 197 -0.69 -10.37 -6.71
N ASN A 198 -1.89 -10.91 -7.00
CA ASN A 198 -3.15 -10.18 -7.10
C ASN A 198 -4.30 -11.04 -6.57
N ALA A 199 -5.42 -10.43 -6.17
CA ALA A 199 -6.59 -11.15 -5.67
C ALA A 199 -7.15 -12.17 -6.68
N GLY A 200 -7.05 -11.89 -7.99
CA GLY A 200 -7.48 -12.79 -9.06
C GLY A 200 -6.57 -13.99 -9.34
N ASN A 201 -5.38 -14.07 -8.72
CA ASN A 201 -4.37 -15.11 -8.96
C ASN A 201 -4.45 -16.29 -7.97
N GLY A 202 -5.64 -16.71 -7.58
CA GLY A 202 -5.84 -17.77 -6.58
C GLY A 202 -5.85 -17.23 -5.15
N ASN A 203 -5.26 -17.99 -4.22
CA ASN A 203 -5.15 -17.60 -2.82
C ASN A 203 -3.69 -17.28 -2.47
N PRO A 204 -3.18 -16.09 -2.78
CA PRO A 204 -1.80 -15.74 -2.48
C PRO A 204 -1.54 -15.76 -0.97
N THR A 205 -0.32 -16.09 -0.58
CA THR A 205 0.15 -16.18 0.81
C THR A 205 1.45 -15.39 0.97
N TYR A 206 1.94 -15.19 2.18
CA TYR A 206 3.24 -14.56 2.40
C TYR A 206 4.41 -15.31 1.72
N ASN A 207 4.21 -16.58 1.34
CA ASN A 207 5.22 -17.31 0.55
C ASN A 207 5.45 -16.68 -0.83
N ASP A 208 4.46 -15.96 -1.37
CA ASP A 208 4.53 -15.26 -2.66
C ASP A 208 5.21 -13.89 -2.57
N ALA A 209 5.57 -13.45 -1.36
CA ALA A 209 6.34 -12.22 -1.16
C ALA A 209 7.74 -12.36 -1.77
N THR A 210 8.16 -11.36 -2.54
CA THR A 210 9.47 -11.34 -3.22
C THR A 210 10.62 -11.11 -2.24
N TYR A 211 10.40 -10.34 -1.19
CA TYR A 211 11.40 -10.02 -0.16
C TYR A 211 10.77 -10.01 1.24
N GLY A 212 11.59 -10.10 2.27
CA GLY A 212 11.12 -10.33 3.63
C GLY A 212 10.32 -9.19 4.24
N GLN A 213 10.61 -7.94 3.86
CA GLN A 213 9.87 -6.77 4.33
C GLN A 213 8.58 -6.47 3.55
N ASP A 214 8.16 -7.36 2.64
CA ASP A 214 6.86 -7.26 1.99
C ASP A 214 5.74 -7.56 3.00
N THR A 215 5.45 -6.58 3.84
CA THR A 215 4.34 -6.58 4.80
C THR A 215 3.79 -5.16 4.98
N ARG A 216 2.58 -5.04 5.49
CA ARG A 216 1.93 -3.75 5.78
C ARG A 216 2.71 -2.89 6.80
N GLY A 217 3.62 -3.49 7.54
CA GLY A 217 4.53 -2.76 8.42
C GLY A 217 5.57 -1.92 7.68
N TYR A 218 5.84 -2.22 6.41
CA TYR A 218 6.83 -1.52 5.57
C TYR A 218 6.24 -0.89 4.32
N SER A 219 5.19 -1.46 3.77
CA SER A 219 4.55 -0.97 2.55
C SER A 219 3.04 -1.06 2.61
N LEU A 220 2.37 0.07 2.39
CA LEU A 220 0.92 0.12 2.23
C LEU A 220 0.43 -0.74 1.05
N MET A 221 1.31 -0.96 0.04
CA MET A 221 1.00 -1.78 -1.13
C MET A 221 1.09 -3.29 -0.87
N SER A 222 1.41 -3.73 0.34
CA SER A 222 1.48 -5.15 0.69
C SER A 222 0.13 -5.72 1.13
N TYR A 223 -0.12 -6.98 0.75
CA TYR A 223 -1.27 -7.76 1.25
C TYR A 223 -1.02 -8.36 2.64
N TRP A 224 0.25 -8.50 3.04
CA TRP A 224 0.63 -9.33 4.18
C TRP A 224 0.61 -8.56 5.50
N SER A 225 0.19 -9.26 6.55
CA SER A 225 0.21 -8.69 7.89
C SER A 225 1.65 -8.37 8.33
N GLU A 226 1.80 -7.29 9.06
CA GLU A 226 3.02 -6.86 9.73
C GLU A 226 3.55 -7.92 10.73
N SER A 227 2.67 -8.81 11.20
CA SER A 227 3.05 -9.93 12.07
C SER A 227 4.05 -10.89 11.39
N ASN A 228 4.08 -10.97 10.06
CA ASN A 228 5.09 -11.73 9.32
C ASN A 228 6.53 -11.19 9.54
N THR A 229 6.66 -9.97 10.00
CA THR A 229 7.95 -9.34 10.34
C THR A 229 8.05 -9.03 11.83
N ASN A 230 7.32 -9.76 12.67
CA ASN A 230 7.29 -9.63 14.14
C ASN A 230 6.88 -8.23 14.61
N GLN A 231 6.12 -7.50 13.82
CA GLN A 231 5.56 -6.21 14.20
C GLN A 231 4.09 -6.40 14.64
N ASN A 232 3.66 -5.53 15.53
CA ASN A 232 2.27 -5.46 16.01
C ASN A 232 1.91 -3.99 16.20
N PHE A 233 0.93 -3.51 15.43
CA PHE A 233 0.43 -2.14 15.47
C PHE A 233 -1.00 -2.06 16.03
N SER A 234 -1.49 -3.16 16.66
CA SER A 234 -2.80 -3.21 17.31
C SER A 234 -2.76 -2.59 18.71
#